data_4b9e915a80806079da1c294ecbf9324d
#
_entry.id   4b9e915a80806079da1c294ecbf9324d
#
_cell.length_a   1.000
_cell.length_b   1.000
_cell.length_c   1.000
_cell.angle_alpha   90.00
_cell.angle_beta   90.00
_cell.angle_gamma   90.00
#
_symmetry.space_group_name_H-M   'P 1'
#
loop_
_entity.id
_entity.type
_entity.pdbx_description
1 polymer ?
#
loop_
_entity_poly.entity_id
_entity_poly.type
_entity_poly.pdbx_seq_one_letter_code
_entity_poly.pdbx_strand_id
1 'polypeptide(L)'
;YDFSRIAEKHTTSGAIYFVIYKKHGTVVADTPFFSQVSEGISQGCKKNDYRLKISYIYEDEDTITKQIEEIQYSDCAGIILLGTEMEAGDLKPFLNLPIPVVLLDAYFETVPCNCVLINNVQGAYLAARHLIRSCKTQPGYLRSAYQISNFAERSSGFYKAIRASGMSSSRSIVHSLTPSMEGAYADMLEVIKNGEELASCYFADNDLIAVGAIKALKDSGYRIPQDIGIVGFDNLPLGSVIEPALTTIHVPKQYMGEAAAQKLIDLLNTPGQPPTKTEVSTMLVKRGTV
;
A
#
# COMPACT_ATOMS: atom_id res chain seq x y z
N TYR A 1 -30.45 23.77 -39.79
CA TYR A 1 -29.54 23.17 -38.76
C TYR A 1 -30.39 22.21 -37.95
N ASP A 2 -30.09 20.92 -38.12
CA ASP A 2 -30.84 19.83 -37.47
C ASP A 2 -30.25 19.60 -36.04
N PHE A 3 -31.00 20.05 -35.03
CA PHE A 3 -30.65 19.89 -33.60
C PHE A 3 -31.00 18.50 -33.06
N SER A 4 -31.48 17.56 -33.87
CA SER A 4 -31.88 16.22 -33.43
C SER A 4 -30.70 15.29 -33.11
N ARG A 5 -29.44 15.67 -33.41
CA ARG A 5 -28.24 14.89 -33.17
C ARG A 5 -27.49 15.21 -31.85
N ILE A 6 -27.99 16.15 -31.05
CA ILE A 6 -27.31 16.56 -29.78
C ILE A 6 -27.91 15.86 -28.55
N ALA A 7 -28.88 15.00 -28.71
CA ALA A 7 -29.57 14.34 -27.61
C ALA A 7 -29.35 12.83 -27.52
N GLU A 8 -28.21 12.30 -27.91
CA GLU A 8 -27.71 11.11 -27.23
C GLU A 8 -27.13 11.56 -25.91
N LYS A 9 -28.00 11.75 -24.91
CA LYS A 9 -27.62 11.77 -23.51
C LYS A 9 -26.86 10.47 -23.26
N HIS A 10 -25.53 10.54 -23.15
CA HIS A 10 -24.79 9.58 -22.36
C HIS A 10 -25.43 9.63 -20.97
N THR A 11 -26.33 8.73 -20.69
CA THR A 11 -26.81 8.46 -19.34
C THR A 11 -25.61 7.85 -18.64
N THR A 12 -24.78 8.70 -18.01
CA THR A 12 -23.70 8.23 -17.14
C THR A 12 -24.31 7.28 -16.13
N SER A 13 -23.74 6.07 -16.02
CA SER A 13 -24.27 4.96 -15.21
C SER A 13 -24.26 5.22 -13.69
N GLY A 14 -24.09 6.46 -13.24
CA GLY A 14 -23.98 6.88 -11.85
C GLY A 14 -22.55 7.27 -11.48
N ALA A 15 -22.31 7.43 -10.19
CA ALA A 15 -20.98 7.73 -9.67
C ALA A 15 -20.41 6.55 -8.86
N ILE A 16 -19.16 6.20 -9.10
CA ILE A 16 -18.38 5.34 -8.22
C ILE A 16 -17.66 6.25 -7.22
N TYR A 17 -17.76 5.92 -5.95
CA TYR A 17 -17.06 6.64 -4.88
C TYR A 17 -15.77 5.92 -4.52
N PHE A 18 -14.64 6.61 -4.62
CA PHE A 18 -13.40 6.19 -4.02
C PHE A 18 -13.31 6.82 -2.63
N VAL A 19 -13.58 6.00 -1.62
CA VAL A 19 -13.58 6.42 -0.23
C VAL A 19 -12.22 6.10 0.39
N ILE A 20 -11.53 7.12 0.87
CA ILE A 20 -10.24 7.01 1.53
C ILE A 20 -10.48 7.11 3.04
N TYR A 21 -10.34 5.98 3.73
CA TYR A 21 -10.48 5.91 5.17
C TYR A 21 -9.16 6.26 5.85
N LYS A 22 -9.16 7.25 6.73
CA LYS A 22 -7.99 7.69 7.51
C LYS A 22 -8.26 7.50 9.00
N LYS A 23 -7.57 6.55 9.61
CA LYS A 23 -7.64 6.32 11.06
C LYS A 23 -6.69 7.25 11.79
N HIS A 24 -5.44 7.27 11.37
CA HIS A 24 -4.39 8.11 11.96
C HIS A 24 -3.69 9.00 10.94
N GLY A 25 -3.92 8.75 9.65
CA GLY A 25 -3.32 9.50 8.56
C GLY A 25 -1.80 9.38 8.44
N THR A 26 -1.19 8.46 9.20
CA THR A 26 0.28 8.31 9.24
C THR A 26 0.80 7.54 8.03
N VAL A 27 0.06 6.56 7.55
CA VAL A 27 0.42 5.75 6.38
C VAL A 27 -0.34 6.22 5.14
N VAL A 28 -1.65 6.50 5.29
CA VAL A 28 -2.49 7.07 4.24
C VAL A 28 -2.31 8.60 4.23
N ALA A 29 -1.12 9.03 3.82
CA ALA A 29 -0.81 10.43 3.57
C ALA A 29 -1.01 10.76 2.08
N ASP A 30 -0.83 12.03 1.70
CA ASP A 30 -0.81 12.46 0.29
C ASP A 30 0.50 12.01 -0.37
N THR A 31 0.66 10.69 -0.51
CA THR A 31 1.83 10.08 -1.12
C THR A 31 1.57 9.77 -2.60
N PRO A 32 2.61 9.73 -3.44
CA PRO A 32 2.49 9.30 -4.83
C PRO A 32 1.92 7.89 -5.01
N PHE A 33 1.91 7.08 -3.96
CA PHE A 33 1.28 5.76 -3.97
C PHE A 33 -0.22 5.87 -4.25
N PHE A 34 -0.95 6.60 -3.43
CA PHE A 34 -2.41 6.68 -3.52
C PHE A 34 -2.88 7.51 -4.72
N SER A 35 -2.10 8.50 -5.18
CA SER A 35 -2.44 9.23 -6.40
C SER A 35 -2.39 8.33 -7.64
N GLN A 36 -1.43 7.41 -7.76
CA GLN A 36 -1.36 6.44 -8.85
C GLN A 36 -2.49 5.41 -8.78
N VAL A 37 -2.89 4.97 -7.58
CA VAL A 37 -4.06 4.11 -7.38
C VAL A 37 -5.33 4.82 -7.85
N SER A 38 -5.51 6.08 -7.43
CA SER A 38 -6.66 6.92 -7.83
C SER A 38 -6.74 7.13 -9.34
N GLU A 39 -5.60 7.31 -10.00
CA GLU A 39 -5.52 7.39 -11.46
C GLU A 39 -6.01 6.11 -12.12
N GLY A 40 -5.60 4.94 -11.61
CA GLY A 40 -6.08 3.65 -12.10
C GLY A 40 -7.59 3.48 -11.95
N ILE A 41 -8.13 3.84 -10.78
CA ILE A 41 -9.59 3.83 -10.55
C ILE A 41 -10.30 4.75 -11.56
N SER A 42 -9.77 5.96 -11.75
CA SER A 42 -10.32 6.93 -12.69
C SER A 42 -10.38 6.39 -14.12
N GLN A 43 -9.31 5.71 -14.56
CA GLN A 43 -9.28 5.09 -15.89
C GLN A 43 -10.27 3.94 -16.00
N GLY A 44 -10.40 3.09 -14.98
CA GLY A 44 -11.39 2.01 -14.93
C GLY A 44 -12.83 2.53 -14.98
N CYS A 45 -13.14 3.57 -14.22
CA CYS A 45 -14.44 4.22 -14.23
C CYS A 45 -14.76 4.81 -15.61
N LYS A 46 -13.83 5.57 -16.20
CA LYS A 46 -14.00 6.22 -17.49
C LYS A 46 -14.22 5.24 -18.64
N LYS A 47 -13.55 4.09 -18.64
CA LYS A 47 -13.74 3.03 -19.64
C LYS A 47 -15.15 2.44 -19.65
N ASN A 48 -15.89 2.59 -18.56
CA ASN A 48 -17.22 2.01 -18.35
C ASN A 48 -18.31 3.07 -18.09
N ASP A 49 -18.08 4.31 -18.50
CA ASP A 49 -19.02 5.44 -18.43
C ASP A 49 -19.51 5.79 -17.01
N TYR A 50 -18.69 5.49 -15.99
CA TYR A 50 -18.92 5.93 -14.61
C TYR A 50 -18.14 7.22 -14.29
N ARG A 51 -18.76 8.08 -13.48
CA ARG A 51 -18.07 9.23 -12.86
C ARG A 51 -17.36 8.76 -11.61
N LEU A 52 -16.15 9.26 -11.37
CA LEU A 52 -15.43 9.05 -10.10
C LEU A 52 -15.63 10.23 -9.16
N LYS A 53 -16.01 9.95 -7.93
CA LYS A 53 -15.98 10.91 -6.81
C LYS A 53 -15.03 10.39 -5.74
N ILE A 54 -14.17 11.28 -5.22
CA ILE A 54 -13.23 10.96 -4.14
C ILE A 54 -13.76 11.58 -2.85
N SER A 55 -13.85 10.77 -1.80
CA SER A 55 -14.31 11.19 -0.47
C SER A 55 -13.31 10.71 0.58
N TYR A 56 -13.09 11.55 1.60
CA TYR A 56 -12.24 11.22 2.74
C TYR A 56 -13.13 11.00 3.97
N ILE A 57 -12.91 9.90 4.66
CA ILE A 57 -13.56 9.60 5.93
C ILE A 57 -12.47 9.51 7.01
N TYR A 58 -12.65 10.28 8.07
CA TYR A 58 -11.76 10.29 9.23
C TYR A 58 -12.41 9.52 10.37
N GLU A 59 -11.61 8.80 11.17
CA GLU A 59 -12.10 8.08 12.35
C GLU A 59 -12.53 9.04 13.44
N ASP A 60 -13.75 9.55 13.31
CA ASP A 60 -14.48 10.27 14.35
C ASP A 60 -15.90 9.72 14.33
N GLU A 61 -16.30 9.04 15.40
CA GLU A 61 -17.56 8.28 15.49
C GLU A 61 -18.79 9.10 15.09
N ASP A 62 -18.84 10.37 15.48
CA ASP A 62 -19.96 11.26 15.15
C ASP A 62 -19.99 11.65 13.66
N THR A 63 -18.85 11.60 12.99
CA THR A 63 -18.69 12.03 11.61
C THR A 63 -18.86 10.86 10.64
N ILE A 64 -18.38 9.67 10.98
CA ILE A 64 -18.44 8.46 10.11
C ILE A 64 -19.89 8.14 9.73
N THR A 65 -20.78 8.05 10.69
CA THR A 65 -22.19 7.69 10.44
C THR A 65 -22.85 8.67 9.47
N LYS A 66 -22.65 9.99 9.69
CA LYS A 66 -23.21 11.03 8.81
C LYS A 66 -22.63 10.95 7.40
N GLN A 67 -21.33 10.75 7.26
CA GLN A 67 -20.66 10.64 5.95
C GLN A 67 -21.11 9.39 5.18
N ILE A 68 -21.36 8.28 5.86
CA ILE A 68 -21.90 7.07 5.26
C ILE A 68 -23.35 7.28 4.82
N GLU A 69 -24.16 7.95 5.64
CA GLU A 69 -25.54 8.34 5.27
C GLU A 69 -25.56 9.25 4.04
N GLU A 70 -24.67 10.26 3.97
CA GLU A 70 -24.55 11.14 2.81
C GLU A 70 -24.25 10.35 1.52
N ILE A 71 -23.37 9.36 1.60
CA ILE A 71 -23.07 8.46 0.48
C ILE A 71 -24.31 7.65 0.11
N GLN A 72 -25.04 7.11 1.07
CA GLN A 72 -26.25 6.31 0.85
C GLN A 72 -27.35 7.09 0.13
N TYR A 73 -27.53 8.37 0.45
CA TYR A 73 -28.55 9.24 -0.18
C TYR A 73 -28.06 9.97 -1.44
N SER A 74 -26.85 9.68 -1.90
CA SER A 74 -26.27 10.27 -3.11
C SER A 74 -26.58 9.44 -4.36
N ASP A 75 -25.99 9.84 -5.51
CA ASP A 75 -26.00 9.09 -6.77
C ASP A 75 -24.93 7.97 -6.81
N CYS A 76 -24.50 7.48 -5.65
CA CYS A 76 -23.47 6.45 -5.53
C CYS A 76 -23.97 5.09 -6.04
N ALA A 77 -23.37 4.58 -7.10
CA ALA A 77 -23.64 3.25 -7.63
C ALA A 77 -22.86 2.15 -6.87
N GLY A 78 -21.69 2.47 -6.34
CA GLY A 78 -20.87 1.56 -5.55
C GLY A 78 -19.60 2.22 -5.02
N ILE A 79 -18.94 1.56 -4.09
CA ILE A 79 -17.81 2.09 -3.34
C ILE A 79 -16.55 1.26 -3.58
N ILE A 80 -15.43 1.93 -3.88
CA ILE A 80 -14.09 1.40 -3.71
C ILE A 80 -13.55 2.01 -2.42
N LEU A 81 -13.33 1.18 -1.40
CA LEU A 81 -12.95 1.62 -0.06
C LEU A 81 -11.48 1.33 0.19
N LEU A 82 -10.64 2.37 0.30
CA LEU A 82 -9.25 2.22 0.70
C LEU A 82 -9.18 1.97 2.21
N GLY A 83 -8.80 0.75 2.57
CA GLY A 83 -8.82 0.26 3.94
C GLY A 83 -7.44 0.05 4.56
N THR A 84 -6.38 0.67 4.02
CA THR A 84 -4.98 0.48 4.48
C THR A 84 -4.80 0.63 5.99
N GLU A 85 -5.51 1.59 6.61
CA GLU A 85 -5.48 1.85 8.07
C GLU A 85 -6.68 1.26 8.82
N MET A 86 -7.59 0.52 8.14
CA MET A 86 -8.81 -0.03 8.76
C MET A 86 -8.52 -1.28 9.59
N GLU A 87 -9.36 -1.48 10.60
CA GLU A 87 -9.57 -2.74 11.29
C GLU A 87 -10.88 -3.40 10.83
N ALA A 88 -11.05 -4.69 11.16
CA ALA A 88 -12.24 -5.45 10.74
C ALA A 88 -13.58 -4.82 11.19
N GLY A 89 -13.57 -4.11 12.33
CA GLY A 89 -14.73 -3.40 12.86
C GLY A 89 -15.18 -2.24 11.99
N ASP A 90 -14.20 -1.52 11.42
CA ASP A 90 -14.43 -0.30 10.65
C ASP A 90 -15.11 -0.57 9.30
N LEU A 91 -15.01 -1.80 8.80
CA LEU A 91 -15.61 -2.20 7.51
C LEU A 91 -17.12 -2.44 7.60
N LYS A 92 -17.63 -2.85 8.78
CA LYS A 92 -19.05 -3.24 8.94
C LYS A 92 -20.06 -2.19 8.49
N PRO A 93 -19.93 -0.90 8.82
CA PRO A 93 -20.88 0.12 8.38
C PRO A 93 -21.00 0.20 6.86
N PHE A 94 -19.89 0.02 6.13
CA PHE A 94 -19.88 0.06 4.66
C PHE A 94 -20.55 -1.18 4.04
N LEU A 95 -20.38 -2.36 4.64
CA LEU A 95 -21.01 -3.60 4.15
C LEU A 95 -22.52 -3.64 4.39
N ASN A 96 -23.05 -2.83 5.29
CA ASN A 96 -24.48 -2.70 5.53
C ASN A 96 -25.18 -1.80 4.51
N LEU A 97 -24.45 -1.11 3.65
CA LEU A 97 -25.02 -0.30 2.58
C LEU A 97 -25.68 -1.18 1.50
N PRO A 98 -26.77 -0.73 0.88
CA PRO A 98 -27.46 -1.48 -0.18
C PRO A 98 -26.75 -1.40 -1.55
N ILE A 99 -25.47 -1.04 -1.57
CA ILE A 99 -24.64 -0.87 -2.76
C ILE A 99 -23.37 -1.73 -2.65
N PRO A 100 -22.79 -2.21 -3.75
CA PRO A 100 -21.59 -3.02 -3.70
C PRO A 100 -20.39 -2.23 -3.21
N VAL A 101 -19.55 -2.90 -2.41
CA VAL A 101 -18.30 -2.37 -1.87
C VAL A 101 -17.15 -3.30 -2.26
N VAL A 102 -16.07 -2.72 -2.78
CA VAL A 102 -14.79 -3.40 -3.00
C VAL A 102 -13.75 -2.78 -2.07
N LEU A 103 -13.21 -3.58 -1.18
CA LEU A 103 -12.13 -3.18 -0.28
C LEU A 103 -10.81 -3.16 -1.07
N LEU A 104 -10.04 -2.10 -0.92
CA LEU A 104 -8.76 -1.92 -1.58
C LEU A 104 -7.64 -1.79 -0.55
N ASP A 105 -6.56 -2.53 -0.77
CA ASP A 105 -5.34 -2.51 0.04
C ASP A 105 -5.53 -2.96 1.51
N ALA A 106 -6.61 -3.70 1.79
CA ALA A 106 -6.84 -4.36 3.07
C ALA A 106 -7.66 -5.65 2.91
N TYR A 107 -7.54 -6.56 3.87
CA TYR A 107 -8.29 -7.81 3.96
C TYR A 107 -8.44 -8.23 5.41
N PHE A 108 -9.58 -8.80 5.75
CA PHE A 108 -9.88 -9.29 7.09
C PHE A 108 -10.44 -10.72 7.00
N GLU A 109 -9.76 -11.70 7.61
CA GLU A 109 -10.11 -13.12 7.54
C GLU A 109 -11.53 -13.43 8.06
N THR A 110 -12.00 -12.62 9.00
CA THR A 110 -13.32 -12.80 9.64
C THR A 110 -14.45 -12.10 8.91
N VAL A 111 -14.15 -11.31 7.87
CA VAL A 111 -15.14 -10.50 7.15
C VAL A 111 -15.11 -10.83 5.66
N PRO A 112 -16.04 -11.67 5.16
CA PRO A 112 -16.09 -11.99 3.74
C PRO A 112 -16.48 -10.75 2.93
N CYS A 113 -15.55 -10.25 2.11
CA CYS A 113 -15.76 -9.11 1.21
C CYS A 113 -14.94 -9.26 -0.07
N ASN A 114 -15.36 -8.55 -1.12
CA ASN A 114 -14.55 -8.44 -2.33
C ASN A 114 -13.38 -7.51 -2.05
N CYS A 115 -12.15 -7.95 -2.35
CA CYS A 115 -10.99 -7.12 -2.12
C CYS A 115 -9.91 -7.26 -3.21
N VAL A 116 -9.14 -6.19 -3.39
CA VAL A 116 -7.97 -6.12 -4.25
C VAL A 116 -6.78 -5.68 -3.41
N LEU A 117 -5.72 -6.49 -3.42
CA LEU A 117 -4.58 -6.39 -2.51
C LEU A 117 -3.25 -6.42 -3.25
N ILE A 118 -2.21 -5.96 -2.56
CA ILE A 118 -0.81 -6.24 -2.90
C ILE A 118 -0.47 -7.65 -2.41
N ASN A 119 0.27 -8.43 -3.19
CA ASN A 119 0.92 -9.63 -2.67
C ASN A 119 2.18 -9.25 -1.86
N ASN A 120 1.95 -8.71 -0.65
CA ASN A 120 2.98 -8.23 0.26
C ASN A 120 3.95 -9.35 0.68
N VAL A 121 3.43 -10.55 0.93
CA VAL A 121 4.23 -11.73 1.30
C VAL A 121 5.22 -12.07 0.19
N GLN A 122 4.78 -12.09 -1.07
CA GLN A 122 5.64 -12.35 -2.22
C GLN A 122 6.71 -11.27 -2.35
N GLY A 123 6.32 -9.99 -2.28
CA GLY A 123 7.23 -8.86 -2.44
C GLY A 123 8.36 -8.87 -1.40
N ALA A 124 8.01 -8.99 -0.13
CA ALA A 124 8.99 -9.04 0.96
C ALA A 124 9.88 -10.29 0.89
N TYR A 125 9.32 -11.43 0.46
CA TYR A 125 10.12 -12.63 0.17
C TYR A 125 11.15 -12.38 -0.92
N LEU A 126 10.78 -11.72 -2.03
CA LEU A 126 11.70 -11.38 -3.12
C LEU A 126 12.80 -10.42 -2.65
N ALA A 127 12.45 -9.40 -1.86
CA ALA A 127 13.40 -8.45 -1.29
C ALA A 127 14.43 -9.12 -0.39
N ALA A 128 13.97 -9.89 0.61
CA ALA A 128 14.84 -10.59 1.54
C ALA A 128 15.73 -11.62 0.83
N ARG A 129 15.17 -12.40 -0.11
CA ARG A 129 15.94 -13.34 -0.92
C ARG A 129 17.02 -12.65 -1.75
N HIS A 130 16.73 -11.45 -2.28
CA HIS A 130 17.72 -10.67 -3.02
C HIS A 130 18.87 -10.23 -2.09
N LEU A 131 18.57 -9.69 -0.92
CA LEU A 131 19.57 -9.31 0.08
C LEU A 131 20.47 -10.49 0.47
N ILE A 132 19.89 -11.64 0.81
CA ILE A 132 20.62 -12.84 1.19
C ILE A 132 21.60 -13.27 0.09
N ARG A 133 21.17 -13.21 -1.18
CA ARG A 133 21.99 -13.62 -2.32
C ARG A 133 23.10 -12.62 -2.67
N SER A 134 22.81 -11.34 -2.57
CA SER A 134 23.76 -10.26 -2.93
C SER A 134 24.77 -10.01 -1.83
N CYS A 135 24.30 -9.88 -0.58
CA CYS A 135 25.14 -9.55 0.57
C CYS A 135 25.80 -10.77 1.25
N LYS A 136 25.35 -12.01 0.91
CA LYS A 136 25.84 -13.27 1.47
C LYS A 136 25.77 -13.34 3.01
N THR A 137 24.81 -12.65 3.60
CA THR A 137 24.58 -12.57 5.05
C THR A 137 23.09 -12.57 5.34
N GLN A 138 22.75 -12.69 6.64
CA GLN A 138 21.37 -12.56 7.08
C GLN A 138 20.99 -11.07 7.13
N PRO A 139 19.94 -10.65 6.41
CA PRO A 139 19.48 -9.27 6.45
C PRO A 139 18.81 -8.92 7.79
N GLY A 140 18.97 -7.66 8.20
CA GLY A 140 18.15 -7.02 9.20
C GLY A 140 16.83 -6.51 8.61
N TYR A 141 15.98 -5.94 9.46
CA TYR A 141 14.67 -5.44 9.10
C TYR A 141 14.41 -4.05 9.71
N LEU A 142 14.18 -3.07 8.83
CA LEU A 142 13.69 -1.74 9.20
C LEU A 142 12.17 -1.78 9.16
N ARG A 143 11.58 -2.13 10.29
CA ARG A 143 10.14 -2.32 10.45
C ARG A 143 9.47 -1.00 10.76
N SER A 144 8.26 -0.79 10.25
CA SER A 144 7.42 0.33 10.67
C SER A 144 7.11 0.24 12.17
N ALA A 145 7.29 1.34 12.88
CA ALA A 145 6.80 1.49 14.26
C ALA A 145 5.27 1.48 14.33
N TYR A 146 4.62 1.76 13.20
CA TYR A 146 3.18 1.77 13.05
C TYR A 146 2.68 0.46 12.43
N GLN A 147 1.68 -0.17 13.05
CA GLN A 147 1.20 -1.49 12.62
C GLN A 147 -0.02 -1.38 11.72
N ILE A 148 0.08 -1.97 10.53
CA ILE A 148 -1.03 -2.22 9.59
C ILE A 148 -0.89 -3.63 9.02
N SER A 149 -1.99 -4.17 8.47
CA SER A 149 -2.02 -5.52 7.89
C SER A 149 -0.93 -5.73 6.83
N ASN A 150 -0.71 -4.74 5.97
CA ASN A 150 0.29 -4.80 4.90
C ASN A 150 1.72 -4.99 5.46
N PHE A 151 2.09 -4.29 6.52
CA PHE A 151 3.41 -4.45 7.15
C PHE A 151 3.54 -5.80 7.87
N ALA A 152 2.47 -6.31 8.47
CA ALA A 152 2.45 -7.66 9.05
C ALA A 152 2.68 -8.74 7.97
N GLU A 153 2.06 -8.60 6.79
CA GLU A 153 2.28 -9.48 5.65
C GLU A 153 3.70 -9.37 5.08
N ARG A 154 4.26 -8.14 4.99
CA ARG A 154 5.66 -7.93 4.57
C ARG A 154 6.63 -8.59 5.56
N SER A 155 6.38 -8.47 6.85
CA SER A 155 7.13 -9.18 7.90
C SER A 155 7.07 -10.70 7.70
N SER A 156 5.89 -11.25 7.44
CA SER A 156 5.70 -12.68 7.19
C SER A 156 6.51 -13.16 5.97
N GLY A 157 6.51 -12.38 4.88
CA GLY A 157 7.28 -12.65 3.66
C GLY A 157 8.78 -12.62 3.89
N PHE A 158 9.26 -11.61 4.63
CA PHE A 158 10.67 -11.48 5.03
C PHE A 158 11.14 -12.70 5.82
N TYR A 159 10.45 -13.05 6.90
CA TYR A 159 10.84 -14.20 7.72
C TYR A 159 10.66 -15.55 7.00
N LYS A 160 9.73 -15.64 6.05
CA LYS A 160 9.60 -16.82 5.16
C LYS A 160 10.88 -17.01 4.33
N ALA A 161 11.46 -15.93 3.79
CA ALA A 161 12.72 -16.01 3.03
C ALA A 161 13.92 -16.39 3.91
N ILE A 162 14.01 -15.82 5.12
CA ILE A 162 15.02 -16.17 6.12
C ILE A 162 15.01 -17.67 6.41
N ARG A 163 13.85 -18.21 6.77
CA ARG A 163 13.70 -19.66 7.07
C ARG A 163 13.97 -20.54 5.85
N ALA A 164 13.49 -20.14 4.67
CA ALA A 164 13.74 -20.88 3.43
C ALA A 164 15.22 -20.92 3.03
N SER A 165 16.04 -20.00 3.57
CA SER A 165 17.49 -19.96 3.38
C SER A 165 18.27 -20.68 4.49
N GLY A 166 17.59 -21.41 5.37
CA GLY A 166 18.22 -22.14 6.50
C GLY A 166 18.70 -21.25 7.63
N MET A 167 18.24 -20.00 7.69
CA MET A 167 18.63 -19.02 8.72
C MET A 167 17.59 -18.94 9.85
N SER A 168 18.01 -18.57 11.06
CA SER A 168 17.12 -18.38 12.20
C SER A 168 16.50 -16.99 12.18
N SER A 169 15.16 -16.92 12.26
CA SER A 169 14.44 -15.64 12.32
C SER A 169 14.83 -14.78 13.52
N SER A 170 15.22 -15.39 14.65
CA SER A 170 15.63 -14.68 15.87
C SER A 170 16.99 -13.97 15.76
N ARG A 171 17.74 -14.21 14.70
CA ARG A 171 19.06 -13.59 14.48
C ARG A 171 18.99 -12.35 13.58
N SER A 172 17.84 -12.01 13.03
CA SER A 172 17.68 -10.77 12.26
C SER A 172 17.64 -9.57 13.23
N ILE A 173 18.52 -8.60 12.98
CA ILE A 173 18.50 -7.31 13.68
C ILE A 173 17.30 -6.54 13.20
N VAL A 174 16.46 -6.05 14.10
CA VAL A 174 15.22 -5.34 13.78
C VAL A 174 15.22 -3.98 14.47
N HIS A 175 15.08 -2.91 13.68
CA HIS A 175 14.84 -1.57 14.21
C HIS A 175 13.45 -1.12 13.81
N SER A 176 12.72 -0.51 14.74
CA SER A 176 11.38 0.04 14.50
C SER A 176 11.51 1.53 14.20
N LEU A 177 11.07 1.95 13.01
CA LEU A 177 11.21 3.31 12.51
C LEU A 177 9.83 3.87 12.13
N THR A 178 9.64 5.16 12.31
CA THR A 178 8.43 5.88 11.89
C THR A 178 8.27 5.79 10.37
N PRO A 179 7.07 5.47 9.82
CA PRO A 179 6.87 5.25 8.39
C PRO A 179 6.76 6.56 7.58
N SER A 180 7.60 7.53 7.86
CA SER A 180 7.83 8.76 7.10
C SER A 180 9.33 8.94 6.89
N MET A 181 9.71 9.74 5.89
CA MET A 181 11.12 9.97 5.59
C MET A 181 11.83 10.67 6.75
N GLU A 182 11.24 11.73 7.28
CA GLU A 182 11.77 12.53 8.37
C GLU A 182 11.83 11.73 9.68
N GLY A 183 10.76 10.98 9.99
CA GLY A 183 10.69 10.16 11.18
C GLY A 183 11.69 9.02 11.14
N ALA A 184 11.77 8.28 10.04
CA ALA A 184 12.74 7.21 9.87
C ALA A 184 14.19 7.71 9.91
N TYR A 185 14.46 8.92 9.40
CA TYR A 185 15.75 9.56 9.53
C TYR A 185 16.11 9.82 10.99
N ALA A 186 15.20 10.44 11.75
CA ALA A 186 15.43 10.77 13.17
C ALA A 186 15.61 9.50 14.00
N ASP A 187 14.74 8.51 13.84
CA ASP A 187 14.80 7.25 14.57
C ASP A 187 16.10 6.47 14.26
N MET A 188 16.50 6.41 12.98
CA MET A 188 17.74 5.73 12.60
C MET A 188 18.99 6.44 13.13
N LEU A 189 19.01 7.78 13.20
CA LEU A 189 20.07 8.52 13.87
C LEU A 189 20.16 8.18 15.36
N GLU A 190 19.02 7.99 16.03
CA GLU A 190 18.98 7.59 17.43
C GLU A 190 19.54 6.19 17.63
N VAL A 191 19.16 5.22 16.79
CA VAL A 191 19.73 3.86 16.75
C VAL A 191 21.26 3.92 16.68
N ILE A 192 21.81 4.73 15.77
CA ILE A 192 23.25 4.87 15.56
C ILE A 192 23.92 5.52 16.77
N LYS A 193 23.36 6.61 17.33
CA LYS A 193 23.88 7.30 18.52
C LYS A 193 23.91 6.43 19.75
N ASN A 194 22.91 5.56 19.91
CA ASN A 194 22.84 4.61 21.02
C ASN A 194 23.84 3.47 20.89
N GLY A 195 24.54 3.35 19.76
CA GLY A 195 25.48 2.27 19.49
C GLY A 195 24.83 0.91 19.33
N GLU A 196 23.58 0.87 18.88
CA GLU A 196 22.89 -0.39 18.60
C GLU A 196 23.57 -1.17 17.48
N GLU A 197 23.47 -2.49 17.54
CA GLU A 197 24.05 -3.35 16.51
C GLU A 197 23.38 -3.12 15.15
N LEU A 198 24.18 -2.93 14.09
CA LEU A 198 23.70 -2.74 12.75
C LEU A 198 23.95 -3.99 11.88
N ALA A 199 22.95 -4.35 11.07
CA ALA A 199 23.13 -5.37 10.04
C ALA A 199 23.87 -4.79 8.83
N SER A 200 24.59 -5.62 8.08
CA SER A 200 25.25 -5.22 6.84
C SER A 200 24.28 -5.06 5.66
N CYS A 201 23.02 -5.45 5.82
CA CYS A 201 21.96 -5.13 4.86
C CYS A 201 20.58 -5.21 5.51
N TYR A 202 19.61 -4.43 4.97
CA TYR A 202 18.26 -4.34 5.52
C TYR A 202 17.19 -4.43 4.44
N PHE A 203 16.08 -5.06 4.79
CA PHE A 203 14.78 -4.85 4.16
C PHE A 203 14.03 -3.78 4.96
N ALA A 204 13.41 -2.81 4.27
CA ALA A 204 12.56 -1.79 4.87
C ALA A 204 11.10 -1.98 4.45
N ASP A 205 10.17 -1.75 5.38
CA ASP A 205 8.73 -1.93 5.16
C ASP A 205 8.20 -1.10 3.98
N ASN A 206 8.76 0.09 3.76
CA ASN A 206 8.45 0.90 2.57
C ASN A 206 9.64 1.77 2.14
N ASP A 207 9.49 2.46 1.01
CA ASP A 207 10.55 3.32 0.46
C ASP A 207 10.81 4.56 1.31
N LEU A 208 9.82 5.09 2.04
CA LEU A 208 10.02 6.26 2.90
C LEU A 208 10.93 5.91 4.08
N ILE A 209 10.70 4.76 4.73
CA ILE A 209 11.59 4.23 5.77
C ILE A 209 12.99 4.00 5.19
N ALA A 210 13.09 3.37 4.02
CA ALA A 210 14.37 3.09 3.38
C ALA A 210 15.17 4.37 3.11
N VAL A 211 14.54 5.39 2.54
CA VAL A 211 15.20 6.66 2.19
C VAL A 211 15.63 7.44 3.43
N GLY A 212 14.77 7.50 4.45
CA GLY A 212 15.11 8.14 5.73
C GLY A 212 16.32 7.45 6.41
N ALA A 213 16.29 6.12 6.45
CA ALA A 213 17.41 5.35 7.02
C ALA A 213 18.71 5.49 6.21
N ILE A 214 18.64 5.47 4.87
CA ILE A 214 19.81 5.72 3.99
C ILE A 214 20.43 7.07 4.29
N LYS A 215 19.60 8.11 4.40
CA LYS A 215 20.09 9.45 4.73
C LYS A 215 20.80 9.48 6.09
N ALA A 216 20.21 8.90 7.13
CA ALA A 216 20.80 8.85 8.47
C ALA A 216 22.14 8.10 8.50
N LEU A 217 22.20 6.95 7.82
CA LEU A 217 23.43 6.16 7.70
C LEU A 217 24.54 6.93 6.98
N LYS A 218 24.22 7.60 5.86
CA LYS A 218 25.18 8.40 5.10
C LYS A 218 25.70 9.60 5.91
N ASP A 219 24.80 10.31 6.59
CA ASP A 219 25.18 11.45 7.46
C ASP A 219 26.05 10.98 8.66
N SER A 220 25.95 9.70 9.02
CA SER A 220 26.78 9.06 10.04
C SER A 220 28.05 8.37 9.52
N GLY A 221 28.37 8.55 8.22
CA GLY A 221 29.61 8.09 7.60
C GLY A 221 29.57 6.68 6.97
N TYR A 222 28.43 5.99 6.98
CA TYR A 222 28.29 4.70 6.31
C TYR A 222 28.11 4.88 4.79
N ARG A 223 28.73 4.00 4.01
CA ARG A 223 28.64 3.99 2.54
C ARG A 223 27.54 3.00 2.11
N ILE A 224 26.68 3.43 1.25
CA ILE A 224 25.62 2.61 0.65
C ILE A 224 25.99 2.34 -0.82
N PRO A 225 26.08 1.09 -1.28
CA PRO A 225 25.83 -0.19 -0.56
C PRO A 225 27.05 -0.82 0.12
N GLN A 226 28.24 -0.20 0.08
CA GLN A 226 29.50 -0.86 0.44
C GLN A 226 29.56 -1.35 1.89
N ASP A 227 29.03 -0.56 2.82
CA ASP A 227 28.97 -0.91 4.24
C ASP A 227 27.62 -1.51 4.62
N ILE A 228 26.52 -0.94 4.08
CA ILE A 228 25.15 -1.39 4.36
C ILE A 228 24.32 -1.35 3.08
N GLY A 229 23.72 -2.50 2.69
CA GLY A 229 22.78 -2.60 1.60
C GLY A 229 21.33 -2.39 2.05
N ILE A 230 20.47 -1.77 1.25
CA ILE A 230 19.06 -1.55 1.62
C ILE A 230 18.13 -1.84 0.44
N VAL A 231 17.06 -2.58 0.72
CA VAL A 231 15.92 -2.80 -0.21
C VAL A 231 14.66 -2.22 0.41
N GLY A 232 13.97 -1.37 -0.33
CA GLY A 232 12.67 -0.79 0.04
C GLY A 232 11.48 -1.59 -0.50
N PHE A 233 10.30 -0.95 -0.42
CA PHE A 233 9.04 -1.47 -0.93
C PHE A 233 8.17 -0.29 -1.41
N ASP A 234 7.41 -0.46 -2.48
CA ASP A 234 6.47 0.42 -3.16
C ASP A 234 6.98 0.98 -4.51
N ASN A 235 8.28 1.13 -4.72
CA ASN A 235 8.87 1.78 -5.89
C ASN A 235 8.31 3.20 -6.10
N LEU A 236 8.47 4.04 -5.07
CA LEU A 236 8.10 5.45 -5.16
C LEU A 236 9.11 6.24 -6.02
N PRO A 237 8.69 7.34 -6.69
CA PRO A 237 9.58 8.18 -7.50
C PRO A 237 10.82 8.67 -6.75
N LEU A 238 10.69 8.99 -5.47
CA LEU A 238 11.78 9.42 -4.59
C LEU A 238 12.94 8.42 -4.59
N GLY A 239 12.67 7.12 -4.61
CA GLY A 239 13.70 6.08 -4.61
C GLY A 239 14.60 6.09 -5.86
N SER A 240 14.13 6.63 -6.98
CA SER A 240 14.93 6.75 -8.21
C SER A 240 15.78 8.02 -8.26
N VAL A 241 15.51 9.00 -7.39
CA VAL A 241 16.19 10.32 -7.39
C VAL A 241 17.35 10.38 -6.40
N ILE A 242 17.30 9.54 -5.34
CA ILE A 242 18.41 9.46 -4.37
C ILE A 242 19.65 8.81 -4.99
N GLU A 243 20.83 9.09 -4.43
CA GLU A 243 22.10 8.51 -4.86
C GLU A 243 22.75 7.73 -3.71
N PRO A 244 23.00 6.42 -3.85
CA PRO A 244 22.60 5.56 -4.97
C PRO A 244 21.09 5.35 -5.05
N ALA A 245 20.56 5.11 -6.26
CA ALA A 245 19.12 4.86 -6.45
C ALA A 245 18.66 3.59 -5.75
N LEU A 246 17.49 3.63 -5.11
CA LEU A 246 16.96 2.60 -4.22
C LEU A 246 16.52 1.35 -4.99
N THR A 247 17.10 0.21 -4.65
CA THR A 247 16.56 -1.11 -4.97
C THR A 247 15.28 -1.32 -4.15
N THR A 248 14.18 -1.70 -4.80
CA THR A 248 12.87 -1.75 -4.15
C THR A 248 11.95 -2.77 -4.79
N ILE A 249 10.81 -3.03 -4.14
CA ILE A 249 9.73 -3.84 -4.70
C ILE A 249 8.72 -2.91 -5.39
N HIS A 250 8.52 -3.13 -6.68
CA HIS A 250 7.50 -2.44 -7.45
C HIS A 250 6.11 -3.01 -7.18
N VAL A 251 5.20 -2.14 -6.77
CA VAL A 251 3.76 -2.38 -6.67
C VAL A 251 3.10 -1.73 -7.89
N PRO A 252 2.34 -2.46 -8.72
CA PRO A 252 1.66 -1.91 -9.89
C PRO A 252 0.38 -1.17 -9.47
N LYS A 253 0.54 -0.01 -8.85
CA LYS A 253 -0.49 0.78 -8.17
C LYS A 253 -1.65 1.18 -9.08
N GLN A 254 -1.33 1.61 -10.30
CA GLN A 254 -2.34 1.99 -11.29
C GLN A 254 -3.20 0.79 -11.69
N TYR A 255 -2.56 -0.37 -11.91
CA TYR A 255 -3.29 -1.61 -12.20
C TYR A 255 -4.16 -2.06 -11.03
N MET A 256 -3.71 -1.87 -9.78
CA MET A 256 -4.55 -2.16 -8.60
C MET A 256 -5.83 -1.33 -8.60
N GLY A 257 -5.72 -0.04 -8.92
CA GLY A 257 -6.87 0.85 -9.05
C GLY A 257 -7.81 0.42 -10.18
N GLU A 258 -7.28 0.09 -11.36
CA GLU A 258 -8.06 -0.45 -12.48
C GLU A 258 -8.77 -1.76 -12.12
N ALA A 259 -8.07 -2.68 -11.44
CA ALA A 259 -8.63 -3.97 -11.01
C ALA A 259 -9.76 -3.79 -9.99
N ALA A 260 -9.63 -2.84 -9.05
CA ALA A 260 -10.68 -2.53 -8.09
C ALA A 260 -11.92 -1.94 -8.79
N ALA A 261 -11.73 -1.02 -9.73
CA ALA A 261 -12.82 -0.47 -10.52
C ALA A 261 -13.53 -1.55 -11.36
N GLN A 262 -12.76 -2.40 -12.04
CA GLN A 262 -13.32 -3.50 -12.82
C GLN A 262 -14.10 -4.47 -11.95
N LYS A 263 -13.56 -4.85 -10.79
CA LYS A 263 -14.25 -5.73 -9.84
C LYS A 263 -15.59 -5.14 -9.37
N LEU A 264 -15.62 -3.83 -9.06
CA LEU A 264 -16.85 -3.16 -8.67
C LEU A 264 -17.88 -3.14 -9.81
N ILE A 265 -17.44 -2.86 -11.03
CA ILE A 265 -18.29 -2.85 -12.22
C ILE A 265 -18.87 -4.25 -12.52
N ASP A 266 -18.06 -5.30 -12.33
CA ASP A 266 -18.53 -6.68 -12.49
C ASP A 266 -19.63 -7.01 -11.47
N LEU A 267 -19.52 -6.53 -10.23
CA LEU A 267 -20.56 -6.68 -9.20
C LEU A 267 -21.84 -5.91 -9.51
N LEU A 268 -21.72 -4.72 -10.12
CA LEU A 268 -22.86 -3.92 -10.57
C LEU A 268 -23.60 -4.60 -11.71
N ASN A 269 -22.87 -5.21 -12.65
CA ASN A 269 -23.45 -5.91 -13.81
C ASN A 269 -24.00 -7.29 -13.47
N THR A 270 -23.41 -7.96 -12.48
CA THR A 270 -23.78 -9.35 -12.10
C THR A 270 -23.82 -9.46 -10.57
N PRO A 271 -24.93 -9.04 -9.94
CA PRO A 271 -25.10 -9.13 -8.49
C PRO A 271 -25.12 -10.58 -7.98
N GLY A 272 -24.77 -10.78 -6.71
CA GLY A 272 -24.90 -12.09 -6.04
C GLY A 272 -23.73 -13.04 -6.24
N GLN A 273 -22.63 -12.60 -6.84
CA GLN A 273 -21.41 -13.41 -6.90
C GLN A 273 -20.76 -13.55 -5.52
N PRO A 274 -20.13 -14.71 -5.24
CA PRO A 274 -19.38 -14.88 -4.00
C PRO A 274 -18.23 -13.88 -3.90
N PRO A 275 -17.89 -13.40 -2.68
CA PRO A 275 -16.73 -12.54 -2.49
C PRO A 275 -15.44 -13.19 -2.95
N THR A 276 -14.56 -12.41 -3.54
CA THR A 276 -13.25 -12.85 -4.02
C THR A 276 -12.14 -11.97 -3.48
N LYS A 277 -11.00 -12.58 -3.18
CA LYS A 277 -9.75 -11.92 -2.84
C LYS A 277 -8.83 -11.96 -4.06
N THR A 278 -8.45 -10.78 -4.57
CA THR A 278 -7.52 -10.63 -5.69
C THR A 278 -6.20 -10.06 -5.19
N GLU A 279 -5.12 -10.78 -5.34
CA GLU A 279 -3.77 -10.33 -4.99
C GLU A 279 -3.00 -9.96 -6.26
N VAL A 280 -2.49 -8.73 -6.31
CA VAL A 280 -1.67 -8.25 -7.42
C VAL A 280 -0.20 -8.54 -7.13
N SER A 281 0.45 -9.27 -8.04
CA SER A 281 1.86 -9.64 -7.93
C SER A 281 2.78 -8.42 -7.98
N THR A 282 3.90 -8.52 -7.28
CA THR A 282 4.94 -7.51 -7.19
C THR A 282 6.20 -7.93 -7.92
N MET A 283 7.11 -6.98 -8.16
CA MET A 283 8.38 -7.24 -8.85
C MET A 283 9.54 -6.54 -8.15
N LEU A 284 10.70 -7.21 -8.10
CA LEU A 284 11.94 -6.58 -7.63
C LEU A 284 12.52 -5.66 -8.71
N VAL A 285 12.78 -4.40 -8.34
CA VAL A 285 13.47 -3.41 -9.16
C VAL A 285 14.86 -3.21 -8.59
N LYS A 286 15.87 -3.73 -9.26
CA LYS A 286 17.27 -3.61 -8.85
C LYS A 286 17.83 -2.28 -9.29
N ARG A 287 18.50 -1.58 -8.35
CA ARG A 287 19.22 -0.33 -8.56
C ARG A 287 20.55 -0.34 -7.79
N GLY A 288 20.96 0.79 -7.22
CA GLY A 288 22.29 0.99 -6.67
C GLY A 288 22.48 0.69 -5.18
N THR A 289 21.43 0.47 -4.41
CA THR A 289 21.54 0.29 -2.94
C THR A 289 21.82 -1.15 -2.49
N VAL A 290 21.92 -2.11 -3.44
CA VAL A 290 22.31 -3.51 -3.18
C VAL A 290 23.09 -4.06 -4.36
#